data_2093223e44f091a214cfe5211a339657
#
_entry.id   2093223e44f091a214cfe5211a339657
#
_cell.length_a   1.000
_cell.length_b   1.000
_cell.length_c   1.000
_cell.angle_alpha   90.00
_cell.angle_beta   90.00
_cell.angle_gamma   90.00
#
_symmetry.space_group_name_H-M   'P 1'
#
loop_
_entity.id
_entity.type
_entity.pdbx_description
1 polymer ?
#
loop_
_entity_poly.entity_id
_entity_poly.type
_entity_poly.pdbx_seq_one_letter_code
_entity_poly.pdbx_strand_id
1 'polypeptide(L)'
;VSASHPIISVTGSSGAGTTAVTHTFQWIFRREGIRAQIVDGDSFHRFNRGEMQARIAEAAREGDDHLSHFGPENNLFAELEALFRGYGETGRGRVRKYLHNDEDAARHGQPAGTFTEWEEIPADTDLLFYEGLHGAVATDTVDVARHADLCIGVVPIINLEWIQKLHRDKVTRGYSTEAVVDTILRRMPDYVNYIVPQFSRTHVNFQRVPTVDTSNPFIARYIPSADESFVVIRFARPKGIDFPYLLSMIHNSFMSRPNIIVVPGGKMELAMQLIFTPMILKLMDARRRALGAPPRP
;
A
#
# COMPACT_ATOMS: atom_id res chain seq x y z
N VAL A 1 7.48 15.19 11.83
CA VAL A 1 6.70 15.24 10.61
C VAL A 1 6.36 16.67 10.28
N SER A 2 6.50 17.09 9.03
CA SER A 2 6.33 18.49 8.62
C SER A 2 4.86 18.80 8.34
N ALA A 3 4.32 19.79 9.04
CA ALA A 3 2.96 20.25 8.75
C ALA A 3 2.82 20.87 7.33
N SER A 4 3.92 21.37 6.73
CA SER A 4 3.91 22.03 5.42
C SER A 4 3.83 21.06 4.25
N HIS A 5 4.39 19.85 4.39
CA HIS A 5 4.49 18.86 3.32
C HIS A 5 4.08 17.49 3.84
N PRO A 6 2.76 17.24 4.04
CA PRO A 6 2.28 16.01 4.63
C PRO A 6 2.48 14.81 3.71
N ILE A 7 2.70 13.65 4.34
CA ILE A 7 2.94 12.37 3.67
C ILE A 7 1.91 11.35 4.16
N ILE A 8 1.21 10.73 3.23
CA ILE A 8 0.32 9.60 3.46
C ILE A 8 0.97 8.36 2.85
N SER A 9 1.15 7.33 3.64
CA SER A 9 1.74 6.06 3.21
C SER A 9 0.77 4.92 3.40
N VAL A 10 0.54 4.16 2.34
CA VAL A 10 -0.22 2.90 2.35
C VAL A 10 0.75 1.75 2.16
N THR A 11 0.74 0.80 3.09
CA THR A 11 1.54 -0.42 3.01
C THR A 11 0.67 -1.66 2.93
N GLY A 12 1.00 -2.57 2.03
CA GLY A 12 0.30 -3.84 1.85
C GLY A 12 0.83 -4.59 0.64
N SER A 13 0.62 -5.90 0.61
CA SER A 13 1.00 -6.69 -0.55
C SER A 13 -0.02 -6.54 -1.69
N SER A 14 0.41 -6.77 -2.91
CA SER A 14 -0.40 -6.61 -4.13
C SER A 14 -1.65 -7.52 -4.20
N GLY A 15 -1.75 -8.51 -3.30
CA GLY A 15 -2.93 -9.37 -3.14
C GLY A 15 -3.90 -8.89 -2.05
N ALA A 16 -3.54 -7.87 -1.26
CA ALA A 16 -4.35 -7.42 -0.13
C ALA A 16 -5.48 -6.44 -0.50
N GLY A 17 -5.55 -5.97 -1.76
CA GLY A 17 -6.58 -5.02 -2.22
C GLY A 17 -6.14 -3.56 -2.19
N THR A 18 -4.85 -3.27 -2.25
CA THR A 18 -4.29 -1.91 -2.23
C THR A 18 -4.79 -1.03 -3.36
N THR A 19 -5.12 -1.60 -4.53
CA THR A 19 -5.69 -0.85 -5.67
C THR A 19 -7.00 -0.14 -5.32
N ALA A 20 -7.91 -0.78 -4.57
CA ALA A 20 -9.16 -0.16 -4.12
C ALA A 20 -8.90 1.01 -3.16
N VAL A 21 -7.85 0.89 -2.33
CA VAL A 21 -7.41 1.96 -1.44
C VAL A 21 -6.92 3.15 -2.26
N THR A 22 -6.02 2.92 -3.21
CA THR A 22 -5.49 3.98 -4.08
C THR A 22 -6.61 4.71 -4.83
N HIS A 23 -7.58 4.00 -5.41
CA HIS A 23 -8.73 4.61 -6.08
C HIS A 23 -9.57 5.47 -5.14
N THR A 24 -9.82 5.00 -3.91
CA THR A 24 -10.56 5.77 -2.90
C THR A 24 -9.83 7.05 -2.54
N PHE A 25 -8.51 7.00 -2.33
CA PHE A 25 -7.71 8.19 -2.05
C PHE A 25 -7.68 9.17 -3.22
N GLN A 26 -7.48 8.71 -4.44
CA GLN A 26 -7.52 9.54 -5.65
C GLN A 26 -8.87 10.22 -5.82
N TRP A 27 -9.98 9.53 -5.48
CA TRP A 27 -11.31 10.12 -5.49
C TRP A 27 -11.44 11.21 -4.44
N ILE A 28 -10.97 10.98 -3.20
CA ILE A 28 -10.95 12.01 -2.13
C ILE A 28 -10.12 13.22 -2.59
N PHE A 29 -8.92 13.00 -3.11
CA PHE A 29 -8.04 14.09 -3.56
C PHE A 29 -8.70 14.94 -4.65
N ARG A 30 -9.33 14.30 -5.65
CA ARG A 30 -10.05 15.03 -6.71
C ARG A 30 -11.22 15.82 -6.17
N ARG A 31 -12.04 15.23 -5.31
CA ARG A 31 -13.20 15.90 -4.69
C ARG A 31 -12.79 17.09 -3.85
N GLU A 32 -11.72 16.97 -3.10
CA GLU A 32 -11.24 18.02 -2.20
C GLU A 32 -10.26 19.01 -2.88
N GLY A 33 -10.00 18.86 -4.16
CA GLY A 33 -9.09 19.74 -4.92
C GLY A 33 -7.63 19.65 -4.44
N ILE A 34 -7.18 18.47 -4.00
CA ILE A 34 -5.83 18.23 -3.46
C ILE A 34 -4.93 17.73 -4.60
N ARG A 35 -3.81 18.39 -4.81
CA ARG A 35 -2.77 17.97 -5.77
C ARG A 35 -1.79 17.04 -5.08
N ALA A 36 -2.05 15.75 -5.15
CA ALA A 36 -1.19 14.74 -4.57
C ALA A 36 -0.14 14.25 -5.56
N GLN A 37 1.12 14.16 -5.15
CA GLN A 37 2.11 13.35 -5.85
C GLN A 37 1.85 11.89 -5.49
N ILE A 38 1.42 11.11 -6.47
CA ILE A 38 1.23 9.67 -6.30
C ILE A 38 2.55 8.96 -6.60
N VAL A 39 2.97 8.09 -5.69
CA VAL A 39 4.19 7.28 -5.79
C VAL A 39 3.83 5.81 -5.64
N ASP A 40 4.11 5.05 -6.69
CA ASP A 40 4.01 3.60 -6.69
C ASP A 40 5.27 2.99 -6.07
N GLY A 41 5.11 2.13 -5.08
CA GLY A 41 6.19 1.48 -4.35
C GLY A 41 7.08 0.59 -5.22
N ASP A 42 6.55 0.00 -6.28
CA ASP A 42 7.34 -0.80 -7.23
C ASP A 42 8.42 0.05 -7.94
N SER A 43 8.28 1.38 -7.96
CA SER A 43 9.30 2.32 -8.43
C SER A 43 10.59 2.27 -7.63
N PHE A 44 10.55 1.75 -6.40
CA PHE A 44 11.71 1.61 -5.52
C PHE A 44 12.31 0.20 -5.52
N HIS A 45 11.90 -0.70 -6.42
CA HIS A 45 12.67 -1.90 -6.68
C HIS A 45 14.03 -1.55 -7.26
N ARG A 46 15.07 -2.29 -6.85
CA ARG A 46 16.44 -2.07 -7.34
C ARG A 46 16.63 -2.55 -8.77
N PHE A 47 15.99 -3.66 -9.11
CA PHE A 47 16.16 -4.37 -10.38
C PHE A 47 14.86 -4.33 -11.19
N ASN A 48 15.00 -4.16 -12.50
CA ASN A 48 13.90 -4.32 -13.44
C ASN A 48 13.46 -5.79 -13.53
N ARG A 49 12.37 -6.05 -14.26
CA ARG A 49 11.79 -7.41 -14.36
C ARG A 49 12.79 -8.44 -14.86
N GLY A 50 13.54 -8.13 -15.91
CA GLY A 50 14.50 -9.04 -16.50
C GLY A 50 15.71 -9.30 -15.59
N GLU A 51 16.25 -8.24 -15.00
CA GLU A 51 17.34 -8.33 -14.04
C GLU A 51 16.96 -9.15 -12.80
N MET A 52 15.75 -8.93 -12.27
CA MET A 52 15.28 -9.69 -11.10
C MET A 52 15.07 -11.17 -11.43
N GLN A 53 14.55 -11.49 -12.61
CA GLN A 53 14.43 -12.88 -13.05
C GLN A 53 15.80 -13.56 -13.18
N ALA A 54 16.78 -12.87 -13.73
CA ALA A 54 18.14 -13.40 -13.85
C ALA A 54 18.78 -13.66 -12.46
N ARG A 55 18.62 -12.72 -11.53
CA ARG A 55 19.11 -12.86 -10.15
C ARG A 55 18.45 -14.02 -9.39
N ILE A 56 17.15 -14.18 -9.52
CA ILE A 56 16.43 -15.33 -8.92
C ILE A 56 16.96 -16.65 -9.49
N ALA A 57 17.21 -16.72 -10.81
CA ALA A 57 17.75 -17.92 -11.43
C ALA A 57 19.20 -18.21 -11.02
N GLU A 58 20.00 -17.17 -10.75
CA GLU A 58 21.35 -17.28 -10.25
C GLU A 58 21.38 -17.76 -8.79
N ALA A 59 20.61 -17.09 -7.91
CA ALA A 59 20.46 -17.47 -6.51
C ALA A 59 20.01 -18.91 -6.33
N ALA A 60 19.04 -19.38 -7.12
CA ALA A 60 18.59 -20.77 -7.11
C ALA A 60 19.69 -21.77 -7.51
N ARG A 61 20.60 -21.40 -8.43
CA ARG A 61 21.77 -22.24 -8.77
C ARG A 61 22.79 -22.31 -7.64
N GLU A 62 22.85 -21.29 -6.80
CA GLU A 62 23.72 -21.20 -5.63
C GLU A 62 23.07 -21.80 -4.37
N GLY A 63 21.82 -22.29 -4.47
CA GLY A 63 21.08 -22.91 -3.38
C GLY A 63 20.33 -21.92 -2.49
N ASP A 64 20.18 -20.66 -2.93
CA ASP A 64 19.33 -19.68 -2.29
C ASP A 64 17.94 -19.64 -2.96
N ASP A 65 16.98 -20.30 -2.34
CA ASP A 65 15.59 -20.35 -2.80
C ASP A 65 14.72 -19.21 -2.21
N HIS A 66 15.33 -18.23 -1.50
CA HIS A 66 14.58 -17.22 -0.75
C HIS A 66 14.63 -15.82 -1.34
N LEU A 67 15.51 -15.55 -2.33
CA LEU A 67 15.63 -14.26 -2.95
C LEU A 67 14.29 -13.79 -3.53
N SER A 68 13.78 -12.65 -3.06
CA SER A 68 12.45 -12.15 -3.44
C SER A 68 12.41 -10.64 -3.59
N HIS A 69 11.33 -10.12 -4.18
CA HIS A 69 11.06 -8.67 -4.24
C HIS A 69 10.78 -8.03 -2.87
N PHE A 70 10.61 -8.80 -1.80
CA PHE A 70 10.23 -8.28 -0.50
C PHE A 70 11.45 -7.91 0.35
N GLY A 71 12.62 -8.49 0.03
CA GLY A 71 13.85 -8.29 0.79
C GLY A 71 14.55 -6.96 0.53
N PRO A 72 15.38 -6.51 1.48
CA PRO A 72 16.07 -5.22 1.42
C PRO A 72 17.11 -5.13 0.28
N GLU A 73 17.73 -6.24 -0.12
CA GLU A 73 18.72 -6.29 -1.19
C GLU A 73 18.12 -5.96 -2.56
N ASN A 74 16.81 -6.19 -2.74
CA ASN A 74 16.09 -5.96 -3.98
C ASN A 74 15.28 -4.66 -3.99
N ASN A 75 15.41 -3.84 -2.94
CA ASN A 75 14.69 -2.59 -2.78
C ASN A 75 15.63 -1.42 -2.43
N LEU A 76 15.25 -0.24 -2.83
CA LEU A 76 15.94 1.02 -2.58
C LEU A 76 15.38 1.70 -1.31
N PHE A 77 15.53 1.05 -0.15
CA PHE A 77 14.95 1.56 1.11
C PHE A 77 15.53 2.89 1.56
N ALA A 78 16.83 3.10 1.33
CA ALA A 78 17.48 4.36 1.67
C ALA A 78 16.97 5.51 0.82
N GLU A 79 16.74 5.29 -0.47
CA GLU A 79 16.16 6.26 -1.39
C GLU A 79 14.68 6.53 -1.08
N LEU A 80 13.92 5.52 -0.67
CA LEU A 80 12.55 5.68 -0.21
C LEU A 80 12.47 6.54 1.06
N GLU A 81 13.32 6.25 2.06
CA GLU A 81 13.41 7.08 3.26
C GLU A 81 13.86 8.50 2.94
N ALA A 82 14.86 8.65 2.05
CA ALA A 82 15.35 9.95 1.62
C ALA A 82 14.25 10.77 0.92
N LEU A 83 13.40 10.13 0.09
CA LEU A 83 12.22 10.76 -0.50
C LEU A 83 11.27 11.26 0.57
N PHE A 84 10.88 10.41 1.54
CA PHE A 84 9.91 10.79 2.58
C PHE A 84 10.46 11.93 3.44
N ARG A 85 11.71 11.83 3.88
CA ARG A 85 12.39 12.87 4.65
C ARG A 85 12.47 14.17 3.86
N GLY A 86 13.03 14.13 2.66
CA GLY A 86 13.26 15.30 1.81
C GLY A 86 11.94 16.00 1.44
N TYR A 87 10.91 15.24 1.06
CA TYR A 87 9.60 15.81 0.78
C TYR A 87 8.98 16.43 2.04
N GLY A 88 9.00 15.74 3.17
CA GLY A 88 8.49 16.28 4.45
C GLY A 88 9.17 17.57 4.86
N GLU A 89 10.47 17.74 4.62
CA GLU A 89 11.25 18.93 4.98
C GLU A 89 11.08 20.07 3.99
N THR A 90 11.01 19.78 2.69
CA THR A 90 11.17 20.80 1.63
C THR A 90 10.06 20.82 0.58
N GLY A 91 9.18 19.83 0.56
CA GLY A 91 8.20 19.60 -0.52
C GLY A 91 8.84 19.13 -1.83
N ARG A 92 10.11 18.71 -1.81
CA ARG A 92 10.87 18.30 -2.98
C ARG A 92 11.32 16.84 -2.85
N GLY A 93 11.57 16.21 -3.98
CA GLY A 93 12.08 14.86 -4.06
C GLY A 93 12.11 14.38 -5.50
N ARG A 94 12.65 13.19 -5.72
CA ARG A 94 12.72 12.58 -7.02
C ARG A 94 11.97 11.27 -7.02
N VAL A 95 11.23 11.04 -8.08
CA VAL A 95 10.43 9.83 -8.30
C VAL A 95 10.71 9.28 -9.69
N ARG A 96 10.48 8.01 -9.88
CA ARG A 96 10.43 7.36 -11.20
C ARG A 96 9.19 6.46 -11.25
N LYS A 97 8.90 5.89 -12.41
CA LYS A 97 7.79 4.97 -12.59
C LYS A 97 8.31 3.59 -12.96
N TYR A 98 7.68 2.56 -12.41
CA TYR A 98 7.81 1.20 -12.93
C TYR A 98 6.73 0.95 -13.98
N LEU A 99 7.12 0.49 -15.16
CA LEU A 99 6.22 0.29 -16.29
C LEU A 99 5.64 -1.13 -16.25
N HIS A 100 4.46 -1.27 -15.66
CA HIS A 100 3.86 -2.57 -15.35
C HIS A 100 3.45 -3.38 -16.58
N ASN A 101 2.96 -2.71 -17.62
CA ASN A 101 2.32 -3.31 -18.79
C ASN A 101 2.69 -2.57 -20.10
N ASP A 102 2.21 -3.09 -21.23
CA ASP A 102 2.51 -2.54 -22.55
C ASP A 102 1.87 -1.16 -22.76
N GLU A 103 0.77 -0.84 -22.11
CA GLU A 103 0.13 0.48 -22.20
C GLU A 103 1.02 1.55 -21.53
N ASP A 104 1.54 1.27 -20.33
CA ASP A 104 2.49 2.15 -19.64
C ASP A 104 3.79 2.28 -20.45
N ALA A 105 4.29 1.16 -20.97
CA ALA A 105 5.47 1.09 -21.83
C ALA A 105 5.35 2.00 -23.06
N ALA A 106 4.22 1.91 -23.76
CA ALA A 106 3.96 2.71 -24.97
C ALA A 106 3.92 4.23 -24.67
N ARG A 107 3.35 4.64 -23.53
CA ARG A 107 3.30 6.05 -23.12
C ARG A 107 4.68 6.66 -22.87
N HIS A 108 5.66 5.82 -22.47
CA HIS A 108 7.01 6.26 -22.13
C HIS A 108 8.08 5.85 -23.18
N GLY A 109 7.69 5.13 -24.24
CA GLY A 109 8.61 4.68 -25.28
C GLY A 109 9.68 3.70 -24.79
N GLN A 110 9.39 2.93 -23.74
CA GLN A 110 10.28 1.99 -23.08
C GLN A 110 9.61 0.62 -22.91
N PRO A 111 10.37 -0.49 -22.77
CA PRO A 111 9.76 -1.82 -22.57
C PRO A 111 9.01 -1.94 -21.23
N ALA A 112 7.96 -2.75 -21.20
CA ALA A 112 7.29 -3.11 -19.95
C ALA A 112 8.24 -3.86 -19.01
N GLY A 113 8.11 -3.61 -17.71
CA GLY A 113 8.98 -4.19 -16.68
C GLY A 113 10.28 -3.42 -16.44
N THR A 114 10.42 -2.22 -17.01
CA THR A 114 11.57 -1.31 -16.78
C THR A 114 11.14 -0.08 -15.97
N PHE A 115 12.08 0.81 -15.70
CA PHE A 115 11.85 2.07 -14.98
C PHE A 115 12.03 3.25 -15.91
N THR A 116 11.28 4.34 -15.68
CA THR A 116 11.60 5.65 -16.25
C THR A 116 12.84 6.25 -15.58
N GLU A 117 13.37 7.33 -16.15
CA GLU A 117 14.34 8.17 -15.46
C GLU A 117 13.76 8.80 -14.18
N TRP A 118 14.64 9.21 -13.27
CA TRP A 118 14.25 9.94 -12.05
C TRP A 118 13.88 11.37 -12.39
N GLU A 119 12.67 11.78 -12.02
CA GLU A 119 12.14 13.12 -12.24
C GLU A 119 11.89 13.84 -10.92
N GLU A 120 12.06 15.16 -10.90
CA GLU A 120 11.72 15.99 -9.74
C GLU A 120 10.20 16.05 -9.53
N ILE A 121 9.78 16.02 -8.27
CA ILE A 121 8.36 16.21 -7.90
C ILE A 121 7.98 17.67 -8.21
N PRO A 122 6.82 17.90 -8.87
CA PRO A 122 6.32 19.26 -9.11
C PRO A 122 6.20 20.08 -7.83
N ALA A 123 6.67 21.32 -7.86
CA ALA A 123 6.71 22.20 -6.67
C ALA A 123 5.34 22.61 -6.14
N ASP A 124 4.28 22.41 -6.93
CA ASP A 124 2.91 22.79 -6.59
C ASP A 124 2.08 21.66 -5.97
N THR A 125 2.72 20.56 -5.53
CA THR A 125 2.04 19.46 -4.83
C THR A 125 1.64 19.84 -3.41
N ASP A 126 0.47 19.34 -2.98
CA ASP A 126 -0.07 19.58 -1.65
C ASP A 126 0.33 18.49 -0.65
N LEU A 127 0.50 17.25 -1.11
CA LEU A 127 0.96 16.11 -0.31
C LEU A 127 1.66 15.05 -1.17
N LEU A 128 2.42 14.18 -0.52
CA LEU A 128 2.93 12.94 -1.07
C LEU A 128 2.01 11.79 -0.66
N PHE A 129 1.57 10.98 -1.62
CA PHE A 129 0.83 9.73 -1.40
C PHE A 129 1.63 8.56 -1.94
N TYR A 130 2.08 7.68 -1.06
CA TYR A 130 2.79 6.45 -1.40
C TYR A 130 1.87 5.24 -1.23
N GLU A 131 1.91 4.31 -2.17
CA GLU A 131 1.29 3.00 -2.05
C GLU A 131 2.27 1.92 -2.50
N GLY A 132 2.48 0.90 -1.67
CA GLY A 132 3.36 -0.22 -2.01
C GLY A 132 3.67 -1.15 -0.85
N LEU A 133 4.65 -2.03 -1.08
CA LEU A 133 5.02 -3.06 -0.11
C LEU A 133 5.69 -2.51 1.15
N HIS A 134 6.41 -1.39 1.06
CA HIS A 134 7.37 -0.95 2.07
C HIS A 134 7.06 0.43 2.65
N GLY A 135 5.78 0.83 2.62
CA GLY A 135 5.33 2.16 3.06
C GLY A 135 5.54 2.49 4.55
N ALA A 136 5.82 1.48 5.37
CA ALA A 136 6.12 1.64 6.79
C ALA A 136 7.32 0.79 7.23
N VAL A 137 8.21 0.43 6.28
CA VAL A 137 9.37 -0.42 6.56
C VAL A 137 10.33 0.24 7.54
N ALA A 138 10.86 -0.58 8.44
CA ALA A 138 11.97 -0.22 9.33
C ALA A 138 12.96 -1.38 9.38
N THR A 139 14.23 -1.03 9.32
CA THR A 139 15.39 -1.93 9.48
C THR A 139 16.38 -1.27 10.45
N ASP A 140 17.53 -1.87 10.66
CA ASP A 140 18.57 -1.26 11.49
C ASP A 140 19.08 0.08 10.95
N THR A 141 18.93 0.34 9.65
CA THR A 141 19.48 1.52 8.98
C THR A 141 18.44 2.48 8.42
N VAL A 142 17.18 2.06 8.31
CA VAL A 142 16.10 2.80 7.65
C VAL A 142 14.82 2.77 8.51
N ASP A 143 14.10 3.88 8.59
CA ASP A 143 12.78 3.97 9.22
C ASP A 143 11.84 4.89 8.43
N VAL A 144 11.17 4.33 7.41
CA VAL A 144 10.26 5.07 6.54
C VAL A 144 9.02 5.58 7.29
N ALA A 145 8.46 4.75 8.19
CA ALA A 145 7.23 5.08 8.93
C ALA A 145 7.36 6.38 9.76
N ARG A 146 8.55 6.69 10.26
CA ARG A 146 8.77 7.89 11.11
C ARG A 146 8.55 9.21 10.36
N HIS A 147 8.61 9.20 9.05
CA HIS A 147 8.47 10.39 8.19
C HIS A 147 7.05 10.59 7.67
N ALA A 148 6.15 9.60 7.81
CA ALA A 148 4.77 9.70 7.34
C ALA A 148 3.83 10.26 8.41
N ASP A 149 2.92 11.16 8.00
CA ASP A 149 1.89 11.75 8.86
C ASP A 149 0.71 10.79 9.07
N LEU A 150 0.43 9.97 8.07
CA LEU A 150 -0.61 8.96 8.11
C LEU A 150 -0.10 7.67 7.44
N CYS A 151 0.12 6.63 8.24
CA CYS A 151 0.43 5.29 7.76
C CYS A 151 -0.80 4.40 7.84
N ILE A 152 -1.10 3.72 6.74
CA ILE A 152 -2.26 2.84 6.59
C ILE A 152 -1.78 1.46 6.19
N GLY A 153 -2.24 0.44 6.88
CA GLY A 153 -1.98 -0.95 6.56
C GLY A 153 -3.17 -1.60 5.86
N VAL A 154 -2.92 -2.18 4.70
CA VAL A 154 -3.85 -3.12 4.05
C VAL A 154 -3.37 -4.52 4.40
N VAL A 155 -3.92 -5.05 5.50
CA VAL A 155 -3.42 -6.27 6.12
C VAL A 155 -4.07 -7.48 5.46
N PRO A 156 -3.30 -8.37 4.83
CA PRO A 156 -3.88 -9.54 4.20
C PRO A 156 -4.30 -10.59 5.24
N ILE A 157 -5.32 -11.37 4.88
CA ILE A 157 -5.47 -12.73 5.39
C ILE A 157 -4.68 -13.62 4.41
N ILE A 158 -3.68 -14.34 4.90
CA ILE A 158 -2.71 -15.04 4.06
C ILE A 158 -3.41 -15.96 3.03
N ASN A 159 -4.38 -16.75 3.46
CA ASN A 159 -5.08 -17.65 2.55
C ASN A 159 -5.85 -16.89 1.46
N LEU A 160 -6.48 -15.77 1.80
CA LEU A 160 -7.17 -14.92 0.81
C LEU A 160 -6.18 -14.29 -0.17
N GLU A 161 -5.06 -13.78 0.32
CA GLU A 161 -4.00 -13.23 -0.53
C GLU A 161 -3.45 -14.25 -1.52
N TRP A 162 -3.23 -15.48 -1.07
CA TRP A 162 -2.75 -16.57 -1.93
C TRP A 162 -3.79 -16.96 -2.99
N ILE A 163 -5.07 -17.05 -2.61
CA ILE A 163 -6.17 -17.28 -3.57
C ILE A 163 -6.16 -16.19 -4.64
N GLN A 164 -6.13 -14.92 -4.24
CA GLN A 164 -6.11 -13.78 -5.16
C GLN A 164 -4.89 -13.80 -6.07
N LYS A 165 -3.70 -14.09 -5.52
CA LYS A 165 -2.46 -14.20 -6.29
C LYS A 165 -2.51 -15.34 -7.29
N LEU A 166 -2.94 -16.54 -6.87
CA LEU A 166 -3.08 -17.70 -7.74
C LEU A 166 -4.02 -17.39 -8.91
N HIS A 167 -5.20 -16.86 -8.65
CA HIS A 167 -6.15 -16.51 -9.71
C HIS A 167 -5.61 -15.45 -10.66
N ARG A 168 -5.06 -14.37 -10.15
CA ARG A 168 -4.49 -13.29 -10.96
C ARG A 168 -3.36 -13.79 -11.85
N ASP A 169 -2.36 -14.45 -11.26
CA ASP A 169 -1.15 -14.83 -11.98
C ASP A 169 -1.43 -15.95 -13.02
N LYS A 170 -2.42 -16.81 -12.78
CA LYS A 170 -2.90 -17.79 -13.77
C LYS A 170 -3.64 -17.11 -14.93
N VAL A 171 -4.63 -16.26 -14.63
CA VAL A 171 -5.51 -15.67 -15.64
C VAL A 171 -4.79 -14.57 -16.43
N THR A 172 -4.04 -13.70 -15.74
CA THR A 172 -3.46 -12.49 -16.37
C THR A 172 -2.06 -12.75 -16.92
N ARG A 173 -1.30 -13.67 -16.32
CA ARG A 173 0.12 -13.90 -16.64
C ARG A 173 0.41 -15.29 -17.22
N GLY A 174 -0.57 -16.19 -17.20
CA GLY A 174 -0.44 -17.53 -17.75
C GLY A 174 0.50 -18.47 -16.98
N TYR A 175 0.84 -18.17 -15.72
CA TYR A 175 1.70 -19.02 -14.90
C TYR A 175 0.98 -20.31 -14.47
N SER A 176 1.74 -21.41 -14.32
CA SER A 176 1.23 -22.63 -13.70
C SER A 176 0.98 -22.42 -12.19
N THR A 177 0.13 -23.27 -11.61
CA THR A 177 -0.13 -23.25 -10.17
C THR A 177 1.16 -23.47 -9.37
N GLU A 178 1.98 -24.40 -9.80
CA GLU A 178 3.26 -24.75 -9.18
C GLU A 178 4.21 -23.56 -9.16
N ALA A 179 4.37 -22.86 -10.29
CA ALA A 179 5.23 -21.66 -10.38
C ALA A 179 4.76 -20.52 -9.46
N VAL A 180 3.43 -20.37 -9.29
CA VAL A 180 2.88 -19.38 -8.36
C VAL A 180 3.12 -19.81 -6.92
N VAL A 181 2.93 -21.08 -6.58
CA VAL A 181 3.21 -21.63 -5.24
C VAL A 181 4.67 -21.46 -4.87
N ASP A 182 5.60 -21.83 -5.75
CA ASP A 182 7.04 -21.62 -5.54
C ASP A 182 7.37 -20.16 -5.27
N THR A 183 6.77 -19.26 -6.04
CA THR A 183 6.94 -17.81 -5.82
C THR A 183 6.42 -17.37 -4.45
N ILE A 184 5.28 -17.90 -3.99
CA ILE A 184 4.70 -17.58 -2.68
C ILE A 184 5.65 -18.07 -1.58
N LEU A 185 6.07 -19.34 -1.65
CA LEU A 185 6.93 -19.95 -0.63
C LEU A 185 8.29 -19.25 -0.54
N ARG A 186 8.89 -18.94 -1.67
CA ARG A 186 10.16 -18.18 -1.75
C ARG A 186 10.09 -16.84 -1.00
N ARG A 187 8.95 -16.13 -1.07
CA ARG A 187 8.76 -14.82 -0.45
C ARG A 187 8.49 -14.86 1.05
N MET A 188 8.15 -16.02 1.60
CA MET A 188 7.68 -16.12 2.99
C MET A 188 8.67 -15.62 4.03
N PRO A 189 9.99 -15.89 3.96
CA PRO A 189 10.95 -15.36 4.91
C PRO A 189 10.94 -13.81 4.92
N ASP A 190 11.01 -13.19 3.75
CA ASP A 190 10.98 -11.73 3.62
C ASP A 190 9.61 -11.15 4.01
N TYR A 191 8.52 -11.86 3.69
CA TYR A 191 7.17 -11.47 4.10
C TYR A 191 7.06 -11.36 5.62
N VAL A 192 7.56 -12.35 6.36
CA VAL A 192 7.55 -12.37 7.82
C VAL A 192 8.48 -11.30 8.41
N ASN A 193 9.65 -11.08 7.80
CA ASN A 193 10.67 -10.19 8.35
C ASN A 193 10.46 -8.73 7.97
N TYR A 194 9.92 -8.42 6.78
CA TYR A 194 9.85 -7.05 6.27
C TYR A 194 8.43 -6.55 5.99
N ILE A 195 7.46 -7.42 5.69
CA ILE A 195 6.08 -6.98 5.40
C ILE A 195 5.23 -6.97 6.67
N VAL A 196 5.15 -8.09 7.38
CA VAL A 196 4.30 -8.24 8.58
C VAL A 196 4.61 -7.20 9.67
N PRO A 197 5.88 -6.91 10.03
CA PRO A 197 6.19 -5.97 11.10
C PRO A 197 5.65 -4.55 10.85
N GLN A 198 5.50 -4.15 9.60
CA GLN A 198 5.02 -2.83 9.23
C GLN A 198 3.60 -2.55 9.77
N PHE A 199 2.74 -3.57 9.85
CA PHE A 199 1.36 -3.40 10.31
C PHE A 199 1.22 -3.04 11.79
N SER A 200 2.27 -3.22 12.59
CA SER A 200 2.34 -2.72 13.96
C SER A 200 2.65 -1.22 14.03
N ARG A 201 3.20 -0.64 12.97
CA ARG A 201 3.65 0.75 12.86
C ARG A 201 2.61 1.66 12.21
N THR A 202 1.53 1.12 11.68
CA THR A 202 0.48 1.86 11.00
C THR A 202 -0.52 2.49 11.97
N HIS A 203 -1.12 3.61 11.56
CA HIS A 203 -2.16 4.31 12.33
C HIS A 203 -3.52 3.62 12.21
N VAL A 204 -3.85 3.12 11.02
CA VAL A 204 -5.10 2.41 10.73
C VAL A 204 -4.78 1.18 9.91
N ASN A 205 -5.34 0.03 10.28
CA ASN A 205 -5.24 -1.21 9.51
C ASN A 205 -6.60 -1.63 8.99
N PHE A 206 -6.65 -2.01 7.72
CA PHE A 206 -7.80 -2.63 7.08
C PHE A 206 -7.46 -4.08 6.78
N GLN A 207 -8.27 -5.01 7.28
CA GLN A 207 -8.12 -6.44 7.04
C GLN A 207 -9.42 -7.02 6.52
N ARG A 208 -9.41 -7.48 5.27
CA ARG A 208 -10.56 -8.17 4.69
C ARG A 208 -10.54 -9.63 5.14
N VAL A 209 -11.64 -10.07 5.76
CA VAL A 209 -11.79 -11.39 6.35
C VAL A 209 -12.93 -12.12 5.62
N PRO A 210 -12.65 -13.20 4.88
CA PRO A 210 -13.69 -14.02 4.22
C PRO A 210 -14.60 -14.67 5.25
N THR A 211 -15.87 -14.85 4.89
CA THR A 211 -16.88 -15.61 5.64
C THR A 211 -17.14 -16.99 5.05
N VAL A 212 -16.43 -17.34 3.99
CA VAL A 212 -16.44 -18.64 3.32
C VAL A 212 -15.16 -19.40 3.61
N ASP A 213 -15.17 -20.71 3.38
CA ASP A 213 -14.00 -21.55 3.60
C ASP A 213 -12.84 -21.17 2.67
N THR A 214 -11.72 -20.79 3.25
CA THR A 214 -10.45 -20.49 2.59
C THR A 214 -9.31 -21.37 3.13
N SER A 215 -9.61 -22.48 3.80
CA SER A 215 -8.63 -23.33 4.49
C SER A 215 -7.56 -23.88 3.55
N ASN A 216 -7.90 -24.15 2.30
CA ASN A 216 -6.96 -24.57 1.28
C ASN A 216 -6.92 -23.60 0.08
N PRO A 217 -6.03 -22.60 0.10
CA PRO A 217 -5.95 -21.60 -0.95
C PRO A 217 -5.55 -22.16 -2.31
N PHE A 218 -4.87 -23.31 -2.36
CA PHE A 218 -4.33 -23.88 -3.60
C PHE A 218 -5.40 -24.56 -4.46
N ILE A 219 -6.53 -24.96 -3.88
CA ILE A 219 -7.65 -25.58 -4.60
C ILE A 219 -8.88 -24.68 -4.70
N ALA A 220 -8.82 -23.45 -4.19
CA ALA A 220 -9.91 -22.52 -4.26
C ALA A 220 -10.30 -22.21 -5.71
N ARG A 221 -11.58 -22.38 -6.04
CA ARG A 221 -12.08 -22.22 -7.41
C ARG A 221 -12.40 -20.78 -7.77
N TYR A 222 -12.63 -19.93 -6.78
CA TYR A 222 -13.00 -18.51 -6.94
C TYR A 222 -12.41 -17.67 -5.81
N ILE A 223 -12.29 -16.38 -6.08
CA ILE A 223 -11.94 -15.39 -5.06
C ILE A 223 -13.20 -15.02 -4.29
N PRO A 224 -13.24 -15.11 -2.95
CA PRO A 224 -14.38 -14.65 -2.17
C PRO A 224 -14.78 -13.23 -2.55
N SER A 225 -16.07 -13.01 -2.77
CA SER A 225 -16.62 -11.69 -3.13
C SER A 225 -16.61 -10.72 -1.94
N ALA A 226 -16.90 -9.45 -2.18
CA ALA A 226 -17.04 -8.46 -1.12
C ALA A 226 -18.17 -8.84 -0.13
N ASP A 227 -19.28 -9.37 -0.65
CA ASP A 227 -20.45 -9.78 0.17
C ASP A 227 -20.17 -11.05 0.98
N GLU A 228 -19.17 -11.84 0.59
CA GLU A 228 -18.67 -13.01 1.32
C GLU A 228 -17.52 -12.65 2.27
N SER A 229 -17.46 -11.40 2.73
CA SER A 229 -16.39 -10.95 3.63
C SER A 229 -16.83 -9.82 4.55
N PHE A 230 -16.10 -9.66 5.66
CA PHE A 230 -16.07 -8.46 6.46
C PHE A 230 -14.73 -7.74 6.31
N VAL A 231 -14.72 -6.45 6.68
CA VAL A 231 -13.47 -5.69 6.84
C VAL A 231 -13.32 -5.31 8.31
N VAL A 232 -12.25 -5.76 8.91
CA VAL A 232 -11.85 -5.42 10.27
C VAL A 232 -10.95 -4.19 10.19
N ILE A 233 -11.37 -3.08 10.80
CA ILE A 233 -10.64 -1.81 10.77
C ILE A 233 -10.15 -1.50 12.18
N ARG A 234 -8.82 -1.57 12.38
CA ARG A 234 -8.17 -1.31 13.66
C ARG A 234 -7.49 0.05 13.66
N PHE A 235 -7.75 0.86 14.67
CA PHE A 235 -7.09 2.12 14.92
C PHE A 235 -6.02 1.92 16.00
N ALA A 236 -4.78 2.34 15.72
CA ALA A 236 -3.70 2.32 16.72
C ALA A 236 -4.00 3.30 17.87
N ARG A 237 -4.58 4.46 17.54
CA ARG A 237 -5.00 5.49 18.49
C ARG A 237 -6.44 5.86 18.22
N PRO A 238 -7.43 5.33 18.98
CA PRO A 238 -8.85 5.54 18.73
C PRO A 238 -9.34 6.94 19.18
N LYS A 239 -8.54 7.68 19.96
CA LYS A 239 -8.94 9.01 20.45
C LYS A 239 -9.20 9.98 19.28
N GLY A 240 -10.39 10.56 19.27
CA GLY A 240 -10.83 11.50 18.23
C GLY A 240 -11.49 10.84 17.02
N ILE A 241 -11.70 9.52 17.04
CA ILE A 241 -12.53 8.81 16.06
C ILE A 241 -13.97 8.78 16.59
N ASP A 242 -14.91 9.26 15.80
CA ASP A 242 -16.35 9.24 16.11
C ASP A 242 -16.97 7.88 15.71
N PHE A 243 -16.79 6.87 16.56
CA PHE A 243 -17.36 5.55 16.33
C PHE A 243 -18.89 5.55 16.28
N PRO A 244 -19.64 6.29 17.13
CA PRO A 244 -21.07 6.40 16.99
C PRO A 244 -21.51 6.90 15.60
N TYR A 245 -20.85 7.91 15.06
CA TYR A 245 -21.10 8.38 13.71
C TYR A 245 -20.81 7.30 12.66
N LEU A 246 -19.66 6.65 12.73
CA LEU A 246 -19.31 5.58 11.78
C LEU A 246 -20.33 4.44 11.81
N LEU A 247 -20.76 4.00 13.00
CA LEU A 247 -21.77 2.96 13.16
C LEU A 247 -23.14 3.38 12.59
N SER A 248 -23.51 4.65 12.71
CA SER A 248 -24.77 5.17 12.16
C SER A 248 -24.75 5.24 10.63
N MET A 249 -23.59 5.55 10.04
CA MET A 249 -23.42 5.72 8.58
C MET A 249 -23.17 4.40 7.85
N ILE A 250 -22.61 3.40 8.53
CA ILE A 250 -22.24 2.11 7.91
C ILE A 250 -23.17 1.03 8.49
N HIS A 251 -24.29 0.82 7.83
CA HIS A 251 -25.26 -0.21 8.29
C HIS A 251 -24.62 -1.60 8.38
N ASN A 252 -25.04 -2.36 9.39
CA ASN A 252 -24.52 -3.69 9.73
C ASN A 252 -23.05 -3.71 10.16
N SER A 253 -22.53 -2.57 10.62
CA SER A 253 -21.23 -2.49 11.29
C SER A 253 -21.39 -2.62 12.80
N PHE A 254 -20.32 -3.05 13.46
CA PHE A 254 -20.29 -3.18 14.92
C PHE A 254 -18.87 -3.00 15.47
N MET A 255 -18.77 -2.67 16.76
CA MET A 255 -17.49 -2.63 17.47
C MET A 255 -17.16 -4.02 18.02
N SER A 256 -16.03 -4.58 17.59
CA SER A 256 -15.50 -5.82 18.18
C SER A 256 -14.58 -5.57 19.38
N ARG A 257 -13.95 -4.39 19.43
CA ARG A 257 -13.12 -3.88 20.53
C ARG A 257 -13.21 -2.35 20.57
N PRO A 258 -12.75 -1.68 21.66
CA PRO A 258 -12.84 -0.21 21.76
C PRO A 258 -12.12 0.57 20.64
N ASN A 259 -11.22 -0.08 19.91
CA ASN A 259 -10.48 0.51 18.80
C ASN A 259 -10.63 -0.26 17.48
N ILE A 260 -11.63 -1.13 17.37
CA ILE A 260 -11.86 -1.95 16.18
C ILE A 260 -13.33 -1.90 15.80
N ILE A 261 -13.61 -1.39 14.62
CA ILE A 261 -14.90 -1.49 13.95
C ILE A 261 -14.84 -2.56 12.86
N VAL A 262 -15.90 -3.35 12.76
CA VAL A 262 -16.08 -4.37 11.72
C VAL A 262 -17.21 -3.92 10.81
N VAL A 263 -16.96 -3.92 9.51
CA VAL A 263 -17.92 -3.48 8.49
C VAL A 263 -18.14 -4.58 7.45
N PRO A 264 -19.32 -4.67 6.80
CA PRO A 264 -19.49 -5.56 5.65
C PRO A 264 -18.48 -5.27 4.54
N GLY A 265 -17.97 -6.29 3.86
CA GLY A 265 -16.94 -6.13 2.85
C GLY A 265 -17.34 -5.21 1.70
N GLY A 266 -18.62 -5.26 1.27
CA GLY A 266 -19.15 -4.34 0.26
C GLY A 266 -19.25 -2.86 0.70
N LYS A 267 -18.95 -2.55 1.98
CA LYS A 267 -18.92 -1.19 2.53
C LYS A 267 -17.49 -0.66 2.77
N MET A 268 -16.47 -1.37 2.33
CA MET A 268 -15.06 -0.99 2.55
C MET A 268 -14.75 0.41 2.03
N GLU A 269 -15.14 0.73 0.79
CA GLU A 269 -14.87 2.05 0.19
C GLU A 269 -15.59 3.19 0.95
N LEU A 270 -16.85 2.97 1.34
CA LEU A 270 -17.60 3.91 2.16
C LEU A 270 -16.90 4.15 3.50
N ALA A 271 -16.47 3.07 4.17
CA ALA A 271 -15.73 3.17 5.43
C ALA A 271 -14.43 3.96 5.27
N MET A 272 -13.67 3.71 4.21
CA MET A 272 -12.46 4.47 3.90
C MET A 272 -12.75 5.95 3.70
N GLN A 273 -13.78 6.30 2.93
CA GLN A 273 -14.16 7.70 2.69
C GLN A 273 -14.54 8.41 4.00
N LEU A 274 -15.37 7.77 4.84
CA LEU A 274 -15.80 8.33 6.11
C LEU A 274 -14.66 8.51 7.12
N ILE A 275 -13.69 7.58 7.12
CA ILE A 275 -12.53 7.61 8.02
C ILE A 275 -11.45 8.57 7.52
N PHE A 276 -11.07 8.47 6.26
CA PHE A 276 -9.88 9.18 5.76
C PHE A 276 -10.17 10.60 5.31
N THR A 277 -11.37 10.92 4.83
CA THR A 277 -11.68 12.32 4.46
C THR A 277 -11.39 13.29 5.61
N PRO A 278 -11.93 13.13 6.82
CA PRO A 278 -11.64 14.05 7.91
C PRO A 278 -10.17 14.05 8.34
N MET A 279 -9.48 12.90 8.24
CA MET A 279 -8.05 12.83 8.56
C MET A 279 -7.21 13.60 7.54
N ILE A 280 -7.52 13.47 6.25
CA ILE A 280 -6.84 14.19 5.16
C ILE A 280 -7.10 15.69 5.28
N LEU A 281 -8.35 16.10 5.51
CA LEU A 281 -8.70 17.52 5.68
C LEU A 281 -7.95 18.13 6.85
N LYS A 282 -7.81 17.41 7.96
CA LYS A 282 -7.01 17.86 9.10
C LYS A 282 -5.54 18.06 8.75
N LEU A 283 -4.95 17.20 7.92
CA LEU A 283 -3.57 17.38 7.42
C LEU A 283 -3.49 18.61 6.51
N MET A 284 -4.47 18.82 5.62
CA MET A 284 -4.51 19.99 4.74
C MET A 284 -4.68 21.29 5.53
N ASP A 285 -5.48 21.30 6.58
CA ASP A 285 -5.65 22.47 7.46
C ASP A 285 -4.36 22.76 8.25
N ALA A 286 -3.66 21.74 8.70
CA ALA A 286 -2.35 21.92 9.34
C ALA A 286 -1.33 22.52 8.36
N ARG A 287 -1.31 22.02 7.11
CA ARG A 287 -0.47 22.55 6.04
C ARG A 287 -0.77 24.02 5.75
N ARG A 288 -2.06 24.38 5.59
CA ARG A 288 -2.46 25.77 5.33
C ARG A 288 -2.00 26.71 6.43
N ARG A 289 -2.19 26.32 7.70
CA ARG A 289 -1.69 27.10 8.85
C ARG A 289 -0.18 27.26 8.83
N ALA A 290 0.57 26.19 8.52
CA ALA A 290 2.03 26.23 8.45
C ALA A 290 2.55 27.15 7.32
N LEU A 291 1.78 27.26 6.23
CA LEU A 291 2.08 28.13 5.09
C LEU A 291 1.49 29.57 5.22
N GLY A 292 0.86 29.91 6.35
CA GLY A 292 0.25 31.21 6.57
C GLY A 292 -1.02 31.47 5.74
N ALA A 293 -1.63 30.44 5.16
CA ALA A 293 -2.86 30.58 4.37
C ALA A 293 -4.11 30.52 5.28
N PRO A 294 -5.23 31.20 4.90
CA PRO A 294 -6.46 31.15 5.68
C PRO A 294 -7.05 29.74 5.72
N PRO A 295 -7.83 29.40 6.78
CA PRO A 295 -8.53 28.12 6.83
C PRO A 295 -9.47 27.94 5.62
N ARG A 296 -9.84 26.69 5.34
CA ARG A 296 -10.89 26.41 4.33
C ARG A 296 -12.20 27.05 4.78
N PRO A 297 -13.00 27.57 3.85
CA PRO A 297 -14.32 28.12 4.15
C PRO A 297 -15.27 27.04 4.68
#